data_b82ce3568f2e54fb0cf6c21a28dfdce6
#
_entry.id   b82ce3568f2e54fb0cf6c21a28dfdce6
#
_cell.length_a   1.000
_cell.length_b   1.000
_cell.length_c   1.000
_cell.angle_alpha   90.00
_cell.angle_beta   90.00
_cell.angle_gamma   90.00
#
_symmetry.space_group_name_H-M   'P 1'
#
loop_
_entity.id
_entity.type
_entity.pdbx_description
1 polymer ?
#
loop_
_entity_poly.entity_id
_entity_poly.type
_entity_poly.pdbx_seq_one_letter_code
_entity_poly.pdbx_strand_id
1 'polypeptide(L)'
;MVEKLRAYERKSDLARLTGIDDGDEEMILDLGVKKDMKKGWMDNFMAGTGNKGRYELANTLNRFRDNSQLTIIGNLNNTNNQGFSELQRESSAASGNILNRVGLVTSHSLGMNFTHDWDRVKLRSNVQYTGTDRSEDNSTTVDNFLKQDKSISHSTNSNHMKNHNLTANAYLEWKIDSVTNLVFRPQYRYVASDRRNSGYQQSWSDETLLNERTASNLYDNSQYNLTFMLQVNRKFSRKGRNLALKVDYGTNTSSADRKNFSTTHYFKNDTEKVVNQRVDDEGDGYNYRLQLVYVEPLPNRYFLQFRYSYQYRVTNSDRFVYNWDEAMEDFVADYDSLASNSFESQYSTHLFNMAVRTSRKKYNYNIGVDLEPQKLDSRSFLDDVSKHQMSKTVLNFSPTLNFRYKFSKRTQLQAIYRGKGRQPSVRDLQPVADMTNPLNIRIGNPSLKPSYTNTFTLNYNSYNVKHQRNMVVSLFVENVLNSVTNQVTYDSETGGRTTMPVNLNGNWRASGALSLSGPFKNRNWLFRTYSYLQYRNQNGYTTQNKEEPMKSSVKHLTARERLQFTFRTRQLELSARGEVLYNNSYNNVKDMRTETFDYQLGGDLQY
;
A
#
# COMPACT_ATOMS: atom_id res chain seq x y z
N MET A 1 -10.73 35.47 -2.09
CA MET A 1 -9.73 34.88 -1.19
C MET A 1 -8.49 34.42 -1.96
N VAL A 2 -8.59 33.56 -2.95
CA VAL A 2 -7.47 33.13 -3.80
C VAL A 2 -7.22 34.15 -4.90
N GLU A 3 -6.00 34.70 -4.99
CA GLU A 3 -5.58 35.62 -6.03
C GLU A 3 -4.98 34.88 -7.24
N LYS A 4 -4.25 33.81 -6.96
CA LYS A 4 -3.53 33.04 -7.97
C LYS A 4 -3.45 31.57 -7.60
N LEU A 5 -3.81 30.72 -8.56
CA LEU A 5 -3.59 29.28 -8.49
C LEU A 5 -2.40 28.93 -9.39
N ARG A 6 -1.39 28.25 -8.82
CA ARG A 6 -0.26 27.74 -9.57
C ARG A 6 -0.19 26.22 -9.41
N ALA A 7 -0.15 25.52 -10.51
CA ALA A 7 0.17 24.11 -10.53
C ALA A 7 1.60 23.94 -11.08
N TYR A 8 2.48 23.30 -10.32
CA TYR A 8 3.83 23.02 -10.78
C TYR A 8 4.35 21.69 -10.23
N GLU A 9 5.26 21.10 -11.00
CA GLU A 9 5.97 19.90 -10.60
C GLU A 9 7.04 20.26 -9.56
N ARG A 10 6.90 19.75 -8.35
CA ARG A 10 7.93 19.87 -7.31
C ARG A 10 8.88 18.70 -7.44
N LYS A 11 10.13 19.00 -7.60
CA LYS A 11 11.20 18.02 -7.59
C LYS A 11 11.39 17.43 -6.18
N SER A 12 11.89 16.21 -6.11
CA SER A 12 12.32 15.61 -4.85
C SER A 12 13.27 16.53 -4.07
N ASP A 13 13.39 16.35 -2.78
CA ASP A 13 14.32 17.17 -1.99
C ASP A 13 15.76 16.99 -2.48
N LEU A 14 16.14 15.77 -2.87
CA LEU A 14 17.44 15.51 -3.45
C LEU A 14 17.63 16.29 -4.75
N ALA A 15 16.68 16.22 -5.68
CA ALA A 15 16.74 16.95 -6.96
C ALA A 15 16.69 18.46 -6.77
N ARG A 16 15.88 18.96 -5.82
CA ARG A 16 15.80 20.39 -5.48
C ARG A 16 17.10 20.92 -4.90
N LEU A 17 17.73 20.14 -4.04
CA LEU A 17 18.95 20.52 -3.32
C LEU A 17 20.19 20.33 -4.18
N THR A 18 20.24 19.30 -5.00
CA THR A 18 21.35 19.05 -5.95
C THR A 18 21.23 19.82 -7.24
N GLY A 19 20.04 20.27 -7.58
CA GLY A 19 19.72 20.89 -8.89
C GLY A 19 19.64 19.88 -10.04
N ILE A 20 19.67 18.58 -9.74
CA ILE A 20 19.65 17.49 -10.70
C ILE A 20 18.33 16.75 -10.55
N ASP A 21 17.58 16.66 -11.64
CA ASP A 21 16.32 15.95 -11.72
C ASP A 21 16.54 14.44 -11.54
N ASP A 22 15.97 13.85 -10.50
CA ASP A 22 16.04 12.42 -10.20
C ASP A 22 14.81 11.65 -10.73
N GLY A 23 13.87 12.36 -11.35
CA GLY A 23 12.66 11.80 -11.90
C GLY A 23 11.52 11.62 -10.90
N ASP A 24 11.77 11.89 -9.62
CA ASP A 24 10.73 11.93 -8.60
C ASP A 24 10.17 13.36 -8.50
N GLU A 25 8.98 13.56 -9.06
CA GLU A 25 8.28 14.85 -9.07
C GLU A 25 6.88 14.68 -8.49
N GLU A 26 6.47 15.62 -7.64
CA GLU A 26 5.12 15.73 -7.12
C GLU A 26 4.42 16.92 -7.75
N MET A 27 3.16 16.78 -8.16
CA MET A 27 2.35 17.92 -8.59
C MET A 27 1.89 18.69 -7.36
N ILE A 28 2.28 19.97 -7.28
CA ILE A 28 1.84 20.88 -6.22
C ILE A 28 0.88 21.91 -6.78
N LEU A 29 -0.21 22.11 -6.06
CA LEU A 29 -1.12 23.24 -6.24
C LEU A 29 -0.77 24.30 -5.18
N ASP A 30 -0.24 25.43 -5.64
CA ASP A 30 0.08 26.58 -4.81
C ASP A 30 -1.04 27.63 -4.94
N LEU A 31 -1.68 27.94 -3.82
CA LEU A 31 -2.76 28.92 -3.72
C LEU A 31 -2.18 30.25 -3.23
N GLY A 32 -2.00 31.20 -4.14
CA GLY A 32 -1.66 32.58 -3.78
C GLY A 32 -2.88 33.29 -3.16
N VAL A 33 -2.76 33.68 -1.91
CA VAL A 33 -3.80 34.45 -1.19
C VAL A 33 -3.55 35.95 -1.37
N LYS A 34 -4.61 36.76 -1.53
CA LYS A 34 -4.53 38.23 -1.62
C LYS A 34 -3.78 38.81 -0.41
N LYS A 35 -3.00 39.86 -0.63
CA LYS A 35 -2.14 40.47 0.41
C LYS A 35 -2.90 40.82 1.70
N ASP A 36 -4.13 41.30 1.55
CA ASP A 36 -5.00 41.74 2.67
C ASP A 36 -5.54 40.53 3.48
N MET A 37 -5.43 39.32 2.97
CA MET A 37 -5.91 38.10 3.62
C MET A 37 -4.79 37.24 4.21
N LYS A 38 -3.58 37.76 4.31
CA LYS A 38 -2.42 37.05 4.90
C LYS A 38 -2.45 37.05 6.43
N LYS A 39 -3.34 37.84 7.03
CA LYS A 39 -3.55 37.91 8.50
C LYS A 39 -5.04 37.76 8.78
N GLY A 40 -5.39 36.80 9.60
CA GLY A 40 -6.79 36.59 9.98
C GLY A 40 -7.08 35.17 10.43
N TRP A 41 -8.33 35.00 10.81
CA TRP A 41 -8.92 33.73 11.15
C TRP A 41 -9.93 33.34 10.06
N MET A 42 -10.01 32.08 9.75
CA MET A 42 -11.03 31.50 8.89
C MET A 42 -11.54 30.25 9.57
N ASP A 43 -12.83 30.21 9.84
CA ASP A 43 -13.50 29.05 10.38
C ASP A 43 -14.51 28.50 9.38
N ASN A 44 -14.55 27.19 9.27
CA ASN A 44 -15.56 26.47 8.51
C ASN A 44 -16.16 25.42 9.44
N PHE A 45 -17.40 25.64 9.82
CA PHE A 45 -18.16 24.77 10.71
C PHE A 45 -19.31 24.13 9.95
N MET A 46 -19.47 22.82 10.09
CA MET A 46 -20.55 22.05 9.53
C MET A 46 -21.19 21.20 10.64
N ALA A 47 -22.51 21.24 10.74
CA ALA A 47 -23.29 20.36 11.61
C ALA A 47 -24.48 19.82 10.83
N GLY A 48 -24.73 18.53 10.96
CA GLY A 48 -25.83 17.86 10.28
C GLY A 48 -26.39 16.73 11.14
N THR A 49 -27.70 16.52 11.02
CA THR A 49 -28.40 15.38 11.61
C THR A 49 -29.22 14.69 10.53
N GLY A 50 -29.44 13.38 10.66
CA GLY A 50 -30.19 12.58 9.72
C GLY A 50 -31.14 11.59 10.41
N ASN A 51 -31.89 10.86 9.62
CA ASN A 51 -32.72 9.77 10.14
C ASN A 51 -31.86 8.67 10.77
N LYS A 52 -32.47 7.79 11.58
CA LYS A 52 -31.79 6.68 12.28
C LYS A 52 -30.62 7.14 13.18
N GLY A 53 -30.71 8.32 13.80
CA GLY A 53 -29.70 8.85 14.70
C GLY A 53 -28.37 9.20 14.01
N ARG A 54 -28.36 9.49 12.71
CA ARG A 54 -27.15 9.92 12.00
C ARG A 54 -26.82 11.37 12.36
N TYR A 55 -25.52 11.62 12.56
CA TYR A 55 -24.99 12.94 12.81
C TYR A 55 -23.62 13.14 12.16
N GLU A 56 -23.30 14.38 11.85
CA GLU A 56 -21.97 14.79 11.39
C GLU A 56 -21.68 16.19 11.93
N LEU A 57 -20.52 16.34 12.57
CA LEU A 57 -20.01 17.59 13.09
C LEU A 57 -18.57 17.73 12.59
N ALA A 58 -18.28 18.77 11.83
CA ALA A 58 -16.94 19.05 11.33
C ALA A 58 -16.58 20.51 11.50
N ASN A 59 -15.34 20.77 11.90
CA ASN A 59 -14.82 22.12 12.05
C ASN A 59 -13.40 22.21 11.47
N THR A 60 -13.11 23.29 10.78
CA THR A 60 -11.76 23.62 10.31
C THR A 60 -11.46 25.08 10.64
N LEU A 61 -10.65 25.28 11.66
CA LEU A 61 -10.20 26.60 12.10
C LEU A 61 -8.79 26.86 11.56
N ASN A 62 -8.63 27.94 10.78
CA ASN A 62 -7.36 28.39 10.25
C ASN A 62 -7.01 29.75 10.82
N ARG A 63 -5.75 29.88 11.24
CA ARG A 63 -5.13 31.16 11.60
C ARG A 63 -3.97 31.43 10.66
N PHE A 64 -4.03 32.55 9.97
CA PHE A 64 -2.95 33.02 9.11
C PHE A 64 -2.28 34.23 9.76
N ARG A 65 -0.96 34.27 9.76
CA ARG A 65 -0.17 35.40 10.23
C ARG A 65 1.16 35.45 9.47
N ASP A 66 1.21 36.29 8.43
CA ASP A 66 2.39 36.49 7.57
C ASP A 66 3.00 35.14 7.07
N ASN A 67 4.07 34.67 7.70
CA ASN A 67 4.79 33.45 7.38
C ASN A 67 4.38 32.27 8.26
N SER A 68 3.30 32.40 9.03
CA SER A 68 2.82 31.37 9.95
C SER A 68 1.38 30.99 9.63
N GLN A 69 1.10 29.70 9.68
CA GLN A 69 -0.24 29.15 9.59
C GLN A 69 -0.45 28.10 10.67
N LEU A 70 -1.56 28.19 11.37
CA LEU A 70 -2.07 27.17 12.26
C LEU A 70 -3.44 26.74 11.75
N THR A 71 -3.63 25.43 11.58
CA THR A 71 -4.91 24.83 11.22
C THR A 71 -5.29 23.79 12.26
N ILE A 72 -6.50 23.88 12.80
CA ILE A 72 -7.08 22.88 13.70
C ILE A 72 -8.30 22.31 12.99
N ILE A 73 -8.39 20.99 12.93
CA ILE A 73 -9.46 20.26 12.24
C ILE A 73 -10.06 19.26 13.21
N GLY A 74 -11.38 19.29 13.37
CA GLY A 74 -12.13 18.30 14.13
C GLY A 74 -13.25 17.70 13.30
N ASN A 75 -13.52 16.40 13.49
CA ASN A 75 -14.64 15.71 12.86
C ASN A 75 -15.19 14.64 13.81
N LEU A 76 -16.51 14.63 13.98
CA LEU A 76 -17.28 13.64 14.74
C LEU A 76 -18.46 13.22 13.88
N ASN A 77 -18.58 11.96 13.56
CA ASN A 77 -19.69 11.48 12.72
C ASN A 77 -19.96 9.98 12.86
N ASN A 78 -21.14 9.57 12.49
CA ASN A 78 -21.54 8.17 12.27
C ASN A 78 -22.13 7.94 10.86
N THR A 79 -21.67 8.72 9.89
CA THR A 79 -22.10 8.71 8.49
C THR A 79 -21.12 7.96 7.57
N ASN A 80 -20.27 7.11 8.12
CA ASN A 80 -19.19 6.42 7.42
C ASN A 80 -18.12 7.35 6.82
N ASN A 81 -18.04 8.60 7.27
CA ASN A 81 -17.00 9.53 6.87
C ASN A 81 -15.78 9.36 7.79
N GLN A 82 -14.64 8.91 7.23
CA GLN A 82 -13.39 8.68 7.97
C GLN A 82 -12.34 9.76 7.72
N GLY A 83 -12.69 10.80 6.97
CA GLY A 83 -11.76 11.83 6.53
C GLY A 83 -11.80 13.13 7.34
N PHE A 84 -10.72 13.91 7.23
CA PHE A 84 -10.60 15.25 7.81
C PHE A 84 -11.12 16.35 6.89
N SER A 85 -11.46 16.09 5.63
CA SER A 85 -11.82 17.13 4.66
C SER A 85 -12.97 16.72 3.75
N GLU A 86 -13.80 17.71 3.38
CA GLU A 86 -14.82 17.56 2.33
C GLU A 86 -14.22 17.17 0.96
N LEU A 87 -12.98 17.60 0.67
CA LEU A 87 -12.25 17.23 -0.54
C LEU A 87 -11.99 15.73 -0.65
N GLN A 88 -11.79 15.02 0.47
CA GLN A 88 -11.72 13.57 0.47
C GLN A 88 -13.10 12.93 0.21
N ARG A 89 -14.17 13.58 0.62
CA ARG A 89 -15.54 13.15 0.34
C ARG A 89 -15.86 13.24 -1.16
N GLU A 90 -15.52 14.35 -1.82
CA GLU A 90 -15.69 14.51 -3.27
C GLU A 90 -14.78 13.58 -4.07
N SER A 91 -13.53 13.39 -3.67
CA SER A 91 -12.61 12.47 -4.35
C SER A 91 -13.02 11.01 -4.19
N SER A 92 -13.59 10.64 -3.03
CA SER A 92 -14.14 9.30 -2.78
C SER A 92 -15.41 9.05 -3.60
N ALA A 93 -16.29 10.07 -3.71
CA ALA A 93 -17.48 10.01 -4.55
C ALA A 93 -17.12 9.89 -6.04
N ALA A 94 -16.13 10.67 -6.49
CA ALA A 94 -15.66 10.64 -7.87
C ALA A 94 -14.94 9.34 -8.24
N SER A 95 -14.34 8.64 -7.28
CA SER A 95 -13.63 7.37 -7.51
C SER A 95 -14.54 6.13 -7.47
N GLY A 96 -15.84 6.28 -7.21
CA GLY A 96 -16.78 5.14 -7.10
C GLY A 96 -16.58 4.28 -5.84
N ASN A 97 -15.61 4.60 -4.97
CA ASN A 97 -15.29 3.81 -3.78
C ASN A 97 -16.28 3.94 -2.63
N ILE A 98 -17.32 4.74 -2.77
CA ILE A 98 -18.39 4.83 -1.75
C ILE A 98 -19.12 3.49 -1.61
N LEU A 99 -19.28 2.76 -2.71
CA LEU A 99 -19.95 1.45 -2.73
C LEU A 99 -19.14 0.31 -2.08
N ASN A 100 -17.83 0.51 -1.87
CA ASN A 100 -16.96 -0.47 -1.23
C ASN A 100 -16.75 -0.23 0.28
N ARG A 101 -17.52 0.68 0.89
CA ARG A 101 -17.49 0.87 2.34
C ARG A 101 -18.43 -0.13 3.00
N VAL A 102 -17.87 -1.26 3.41
CA VAL A 102 -18.60 -2.30 4.13
C VAL A 102 -18.78 -1.89 5.60
N GLY A 103 -19.99 -2.06 6.13
CA GLY A 103 -20.32 -1.85 7.52
C GLY A 103 -20.71 -0.42 7.91
N LEU A 104 -20.97 -0.25 9.20
CA LEU A 104 -21.30 1.01 9.83
C LEU A 104 -20.07 1.52 10.59
N VAL A 105 -19.71 2.79 10.37
CA VAL A 105 -18.53 3.41 11.00
C VAL A 105 -18.93 4.67 11.72
N THR A 106 -18.62 4.72 13.02
CA THR A 106 -18.57 5.96 13.81
C THR A 106 -17.11 6.41 13.87
N SER A 107 -16.86 7.67 13.63
CA SER A 107 -15.51 8.21 13.55
C SER A 107 -15.40 9.51 14.33
N HIS A 108 -14.29 9.68 15.03
CA HIS A 108 -13.91 10.93 15.68
C HIS A 108 -12.44 11.23 15.37
N SER A 109 -12.15 12.45 15.01
CA SER A 109 -10.81 12.85 14.60
C SER A 109 -10.49 14.28 15.00
N LEU A 110 -9.22 14.49 15.37
CA LEU A 110 -8.66 15.78 15.71
C LEU A 110 -7.30 15.93 15.05
N GLY A 111 -7.09 17.04 14.36
CA GLY A 111 -5.83 17.33 13.67
C GLY A 111 -5.36 18.74 13.94
N MET A 112 -4.05 18.92 13.99
CA MET A 112 -3.40 20.20 14.09
C MET A 112 -2.24 20.26 13.09
N ASN A 113 -2.24 21.27 12.24
CA ASN A 113 -1.13 21.57 11.34
C ASN A 113 -0.54 22.93 11.71
N PHE A 114 0.77 23.00 11.84
CA PHE A 114 1.49 24.23 12.07
C PHE A 114 2.60 24.40 11.05
N THR A 115 2.69 25.56 10.42
CA THR A 115 3.77 25.94 9.52
C THR A 115 4.32 27.31 9.90
N HIS A 116 5.64 27.44 9.86
CA HIS A 116 6.30 28.73 9.99
C HIS A 116 7.57 28.78 9.13
N ASP A 117 7.73 29.86 8.39
CA ASP A 117 8.90 30.10 7.55
C ASP A 117 9.67 31.31 8.12
N TRP A 118 10.83 31.04 8.76
CA TRP A 118 11.86 32.06 9.07
C TRP A 118 12.78 32.25 7.87
N ASP A 119 13.65 33.20 7.90
CA ASP A 119 14.56 33.50 6.79
C ASP A 119 15.43 32.29 6.39
N ARG A 120 15.93 31.57 7.37
CA ARG A 120 16.83 30.42 7.16
C ARG A 120 16.25 29.08 7.58
N VAL A 121 15.14 29.09 8.31
CA VAL A 121 14.52 27.87 8.86
C VAL A 121 13.07 27.80 8.42
N LYS A 122 12.65 26.61 7.97
CA LYS A 122 11.26 26.31 7.69
C LYS A 122 10.83 25.14 8.56
N LEU A 123 9.75 25.34 9.31
CA LEU A 123 9.13 24.31 10.13
C LEU A 123 7.72 24.02 9.60
N ARG A 124 7.41 22.75 9.47
CA ARG A 124 6.05 22.23 9.21
C ARG A 124 5.81 21.08 10.15
N SER A 125 4.71 21.08 10.84
CA SER A 125 4.33 20.00 11.74
C SER A 125 2.86 19.65 11.56
N ASN A 126 2.56 18.38 11.75
CA ASN A 126 1.23 17.82 11.71
C ASN A 126 1.10 16.82 12.85
N VAL A 127 0.02 16.98 13.64
CA VAL A 127 -0.41 15.98 14.62
C VAL A 127 -1.85 15.63 14.29
N GLN A 128 -2.15 14.34 14.21
CA GLN A 128 -3.45 13.85 13.82
C GLN A 128 -3.82 12.62 14.63
N TYR A 129 -5.00 12.67 15.24
CA TYR A 129 -5.61 11.55 15.91
C TYR A 129 -6.90 11.16 15.18
N THR A 130 -7.13 9.86 15.02
CA THR A 130 -8.36 9.30 14.46
C THR A 130 -8.77 8.08 15.26
N GLY A 131 -9.99 8.10 15.81
CA GLY A 131 -10.66 6.95 16.38
C GLY A 131 -11.81 6.50 15.48
N THR A 132 -11.97 5.19 15.30
CA THR A 132 -13.08 4.61 14.52
C THR A 132 -13.65 3.42 15.27
N ASP A 133 -14.97 3.32 15.29
CA ASP A 133 -15.73 2.16 15.74
C ASP A 133 -16.53 1.64 14.54
N ARG A 134 -16.24 0.39 14.13
CA ARG A 134 -16.78 -0.20 12.91
C ARG A 134 -17.43 -1.55 13.21
N SER A 135 -18.65 -1.72 12.71
CA SER A 135 -19.36 -3.00 12.71
C SER A 135 -19.68 -3.42 11.28
N GLU A 136 -19.41 -4.66 10.94
CA GLU A 136 -19.69 -5.21 9.62
C GLU A 136 -20.09 -6.68 9.70
N ASP A 137 -21.07 -7.06 8.86
CA ASP A 137 -21.47 -8.44 8.63
C ASP A 137 -21.16 -8.81 7.20
N ASN A 138 -20.48 -9.93 7.00
CA ASN A 138 -20.07 -10.43 5.69
C ASN A 138 -20.58 -11.85 5.50
N SER A 139 -21.11 -12.12 4.30
CA SER A 139 -21.40 -13.47 3.83
C SER A 139 -20.58 -13.75 2.59
N THR A 140 -19.89 -14.88 2.56
CA THR A 140 -18.99 -15.27 1.47
C THR A 140 -19.27 -16.70 1.07
N THR A 141 -19.49 -16.92 -0.22
CA THR A 141 -19.54 -18.26 -0.81
C THR A 141 -18.34 -18.44 -1.71
N VAL A 142 -17.62 -19.53 -1.53
CA VAL A 142 -16.45 -19.90 -2.34
C VAL A 142 -16.73 -21.23 -3.02
N ASP A 143 -16.81 -21.23 -4.34
CA ASP A 143 -16.90 -22.44 -5.14
C ASP A 143 -15.49 -22.84 -5.60
N ASN A 144 -15.01 -24.00 -5.16
CA ASN A 144 -13.77 -24.60 -5.61
C ASN A 144 -14.12 -25.68 -6.64
N PHE A 145 -13.75 -25.45 -7.88
CA PHE A 145 -13.95 -26.42 -8.95
C PHE A 145 -12.66 -27.26 -9.07
N LEU A 146 -12.62 -28.42 -8.46
CA LEU A 146 -11.55 -29.42 -8.60
C LEU A 146 -11.91 -30.36 -9.75
N LYS A 147 -10.94 -31.07 -10.33
CA LYS A 147 -11.16 -31.93 -11.52
C LYS A 147 -12.20 -33.02 -11.30
N GLN A 148 -12.30 -33.55 -10.10
CA GLN A 148 -13.17 -34.68 -9.77
C GLN A 148 -14.31 -34.32 -8.82
N ASP A 149 -14.12 -33.30 -7.93
CA ASP A 149 -15.10 -32.94 -6.92
C ASP A 149 -15.34 -31.42 -6.92
N LYS A 150 -16.58 -31.01 -6.80
CA LYS A 150 -16.94 -29.63 -6.53
C LYS A 150 -17.00 -29.40 -5.02
N SER A 151 -16.18 -28.47 -4.51
CA SER A 151 -16.24 -28.06 -3.11
C SER A 151 -16.82 -26.66 -2.99
N ILE A 152 -17.86 -26.51 -2.18
CA ILE A 152 -18.50 -25.23 -1.88
C ILE A 152 -18.26 -24.94 -0.40
N SER A 153 -17.83 -23.73 -0.08
CA SER A 153 -17.75 -23.23 1.29
C SER A 153 -18.58 -21.97 1.44
N HIS A 154 -19.48 -21.96 2.38
CA HIS A 154 -20.28 -20.80 2.77
C HIS A 154 -19.83 -20.33 4.16
N SER A 155 -19.55 -19.05 4.31
CA SER A 155 -19.19 -18.46 5.60
C SER A 155 -19.89 -17.14 5.85
N THR A 156 -20.33 -16.94 7.08
CA THR A 156 -20.83 -15.67 7.60
C THR A 156 -19.93 -15.20 8.71
N ASN A 157 -19.58 -13.92 8.72
CA ASN A 157 -18.69 -13.33 9.73
C ASN A 157 -19.27 -12.00 10.19
N SER A 158 -19.32 -11.80 11.51
CA SER A 158 -19.62 -10.52 12.14
C SER A 158 -18.34 -9.97 12.77
N ASN A 159 -17.95 -8.77 12.39
CA ASN A 159 -16.76 -8.10 12.91
C ASN A 159 -17.16 -6.80 13.60
N HIS A 160 -16.65 -6.59 14.80
CA HIS A 160 -16.66 -5.30 15.48
C HIS A 160 -15.23 -4.88 15.74
N MET A 161 -14.84 -3.68 15.30
CA MET A 161 -13.45 -3.21 15.37
C MET A 161 -13.37 -1.77 15.82
N LYS A 162 -12.63 -1.52 16.90
CA LYS A 162 -12.25 -0.18 17.35
C LYS A 162 -10.80 0.08 17.02
N ASN A 163 -10.51 1.20 16.39
CA ASN A 163 -9.14 1.60 16.08
C ASN A 163 -8.86 3.00 16.60
N HIS A 164 -7.66 3.19 17.12
CA HIS A 164 -7.09 4.47 17.50
C HIS A 164 -5.78 4.66 16.76
N ASN A 165 -5.64 5.76 16.05
CA ASN A 165 -4.44 6.08 15.29
C ASN A 165 -3.98 7.49 15.60
N LEU A 166 -2.78 7.63 16.16
CA LEU A 166 -2.11 8.90 16.40
C LEU A 166 -0.89 8.99 15.49
N THR A 167 -0.80 10.06 14.71
CA THR A 167 0.34 10.34 13.85
C THR A 167 0.86 11.74 14.14
N ALA A 168 2.16 11.88 14.36
CA ALA A 168 2.84 13.15 14.51
C ALA A 168 4.04 13.20 13.56
N ASN A 169 4.10 14.23 12.72
CA ASN A 169 5.14 14.44 11.74
C ASN A 169 5.69 15.85 11.86
N ALA A 170 6.99 16.02 11.67
CA ALA A 170 7.58 17.32 11.49
C ALA A 170 8.55 17.34 10.30
N TYR A 171 8.71 18.49 9.70
CA TYR A 171 9.66 18.80 8.66
C TYR A 171 10.38 20.07 9.03
N LEU A 172 11.67 19.97 9.23
CA LEU A 172 12.57 21.09 9.48
C LEU A 172 13.55 21.20 8.30
N GLU A 173 13.57 22.33 7.63
CA GLU A 173 14.59 22.68 6.65
C GLU A 173 15.39 23.88 7.17
N TRP A 174 16.69 23.71 7.33
CA TRP A 174 17.60 24.74 7.80
C TRP A 174 18.68 25.03 6.76
N LYS A 175 18.70 26.23 6.24
CA LYS A 175 19.77 26.76 5.40
C LYS A 175 20.90 27.25 6.31
N ILE A 176 21.88 26.39 6.59
CA ILE A 176 23.02 26.71 7.47
C ILE A 176 23.81 27.87 6.85
N ASP A 177 24.10 27.76 5.56
CA ASP A 177 24.74 28.79 4.75
C ASP A 177 24.21 28.75 3.29
N SER A 178 24.85 29.51 2.37
CA SER A 178 24.44 29.59 0.95
C SER A 178 24.64 28.28 0.17
N VAL A 179 25.47 27.37 0.68
CA VAL A 179 25.86 26.11 0.00
C VAL A 179 25.48 24.87 0.78
N THR A 180 25.15 25.00 2.08
CA THR A 180 24.84 23.90 2.98
C THR A 180 23.39 23.97 3.44
N ASN A 181 22.66 22.89 3.29
CA ASN A 181 21.27 22.77 3.72
C ASN A 181 21.07 21.47 4.50
N LEU A 182 20.32 21.56 5.59
CA LEU A 182 19.93 20.42 6.43
C LEU A 182 18.42 20.26 6.37
N VAL A 183 17.98 19.02 6.24
CA VAL A 183 16.57 18.61 6.34
C VAL A 183 16.45 17.55 7.41
N PHE A 184 15.52 17.74 8.35
CA PHE A 184 15.20 16.78 9.40
C PHE A 184 13.71 16.47 9.38
N ARG A 185 13.35 15.18 9.39
CA ARG A 185 11.96 14.70 9.33
C ARG A 185 11.74 13.60 10.36
N PRO A 186 11.31 13.93 11.58
CA PRO A 186 10.80 12.94 12.52
C PRO A 186 9.35 12.58 12.19
N GLN A 187 9.01 11.33 12.42
CA GLN A 187 7.64 10.82 12.32
C GLN A 187 7.40 9.83 13.46
N TYR A 188 6.29 10.00 14.15
CA TYR A 188 5.78 9.09 15.16
C TYR A 188 4.39 8.60 14.74
N ARG A 189 4.15 7.32 14.90
CA ARG A 189 2.84 6.70 14.68
C ARG A 189 2.54 5.70 15.77
N TYR A 190 1.37 5.83 16.38
CA TYR A 190 0.79 4.88 17.31
C TYR A 190 -0.54 4.39 16.76
N VAL A 191 -0.76 3.08 16.80
CA VAL A 191 -2.02 2.43 16.41
C VAL A 191 -2.39 1.45 17.51
N ALA A 192 -3.64 1.52 17.96
CA ALA A 192 -4.25 0.50 18.81
C ALA A 192 -5.54 0.01 18.15
N SER A 193 -5.81 -1.28 18.26
CA SER A 193 -6.96 -1.93 17.65
C SER A 193 -7.50 -3.03 18.55
N ASP A 194 -8.79 -2.92 18.91
CA ASP A 194 -9.58 -3.99 19.53
C ASP A 194 -10.53 -4.55 18.47
N ARG A 195 -10.50 -5.84 18.26
CA ARG A 195 -11.33 -6.51 17.26
C ARG A 195 -11.99 -7.75 17.87
N ARG A 196 -13.30 -7.84 17.64
CA ARG A 196 -14.11 -9.01 17.94
C ARG A 196 -14.66 -9.57 16.64
N ASN A 197 -14.43 -10.83 16.40
CA ASN A 197 -14.92 -11.53 15.24
C ASN A 197 -15.66 -12.79 15.66
N SER A 198 -16.88 -12.97 15.19
CA SER A 198 -17.61 -14.22 15.27
C SER A 198 -17.92 -14.72 13.87
N GLY A 199 -17.75 -16.00 13.63
CA GLY A 199 -17.92 -16.59 12.30
C GLY A 199 -18.56 -17.98 12.35
N TYR A 200 -19.28 -18.29 11.28
CA TYR A 200 -19.84 -19.59 10.99
C TYR A 200 -19.46 -19.99 9.58
N GLN A 201 -19.01 -21.22 9.40
CA GLN A 201 -18.62 -21.74 8.09
C GLN A 201 -19.12 -23.17 7.92
N GLN A 202 -19.63 -23.46 6.73
CA GLN A 202 -19.93 -24.83 6.28
C GLN A 202 -19.19 -25.08 4.97
N SER A 203 -18.76 -26.35 4.79
CA SER A 203 -18.10 -26.77 3.55
C SER A 203 -18.75 -28.07 3.06
N TRP A 204 -19.03 -28.12 1.74
CA TRP A 204 -19.64 -29.28 1.07
C TRP A 204 -18.72 -29.78 -0.05
N SER A 205 -18.78 -31.10 -0.30
CA SER A 205 -18.30 -31.71 -1.55
C SER A 205 -19.52 -32.26 -2.28
N ASP A 206 -19.77 -31.71 -3.47
CA ASP A 206 -21.04 -31.88 -4.17
C ASP A 206 -22.23 -31.52 -3.27
N GLU A 207 -23.07 -32.47 -2.90
CA GLU A 207 -24.23 -32.27 -1.99
C GLU A 207 -23.96 -32.74 -0.56
N THR A 208 -22.74 -33.28 -0.26
CA THR A 208 -22.41 -33.84 1.05
C THR A 208 -21.76 -32.78 1.93
N LEU A 209 -22.30 -32.55 3.14
CA LEU A 209 -21.70 -31.68 4.14
C LEU A 209 -20.45 -32.34 4.73
N LEU A 210 -19.29 -31.70 4.55
CA LEU A 210 -18.00 -32.20 5.04
C LEU A 210 -17.69 -31.74 6.45
N ASN A 211 -17.90 -30.44 6.70
CA ASN A 211 -17.62 -29.84 8.00
C ASN A 211 -18.50 -28.63 8.28
N GLU A 212 -18.61 -28.34 9.57
CA GLU A 212 -19.22 -27.15 10.12
C GLU A 212 -18.31 -26.55 11.17
N ARG A 213 -18.08 -25.24 11.13
CA ARG A 213 -17.21 -24.55 12.06
C ARG A 213 -17.86 -23.30 12.60
N THR A 214 -17.86 -23.16 13.93
CA THR A 214 -18.10 -21.90 14.62
C THR A 214 -16.80 -21.33 15.14
N ALA A 215 -16.66 -20.02 15.17
CA ALA A 215 -15.47 -19.36 15.68
C ALA A 215 -15.81 -18.04 16.38
N SER A 216 -15.10 -17.76 17.47
CA SER A 216 -15.12 -16.46 18.15
C SER A 216 -13.68 -16.06 18.47
N ASN A 217 -13.27 -14.91 17.99
CA ASN A 217 -11.91 -14.42 18.16
C ASN A 217 -11.94 -13.01 18.76
N LEU A 218 -11.13 -12.80 19.79
CA LEU A 218 -10.82 -11.50 20.35
C LEU A 218 -9.37 -11.16 20.00
N TYR A 219 -9.12 -9.93 19.65
CA TYR A 219 -7.80 -9.49 19.23
C TYR A 219 -7.57 -8.06 19.70
N ASP A 220 -6.64 -7.88 20.62
CA ASP A 220 -6.13 -6.62 21.09
C ASP A 220 -4.73 -6.41 20.56
N ASN A 221 -4.49 -5.30 19.90
CA ASN A 221 -3.19 -5.00 19.30
C ASN A 221 -2.82 -3.54 19.54
N SER A 222 -1.56 -3.32 19.87
CA SER A 222 -0.96 -2.00 19.89
C SER A 222 0.38 -2.00 19.14
N GLN A 223 0.65 -0.92 18.43
CA GLN A 223 1.88 -0.74 17.68
C GLN A 223 2.32 0.71 17.72
N TYR A 224 3.60 0.95 17.92
CA TYR A 224 4.19 2.24 17.68
C TYR A 224 5.40 2.17 16.76
N ASN A 225 5.57 3.21 15.95
CA ASN A 225 6.70 3.39 15.06
C ASN A 225 7.27 4.79 15.26
N LEU A 226 8.57 4.87 15.43
CA LEU A 226 9.31 6.11 15.43
C LEU A 226 10.32 6.07 14.30
N THR A 227 10.27 7.03 13.40
CA THR A 227 11.26 7.15 12.33
C THR A 227 11.78 8.57 12.26
N PHE A 228 13.03 8.73 11.86
CA PHE A 228 13.54 10.04 11.47
C PHE A 228 14.49 9.93 10.27
N MET A 229 14.49 10.98 9.49
CA MET A 229 15.41 11.19 8.39
C MET A 229 16.17 12.48 8.60
N LEU A 230 17.49 12.41 8.58
CA LEU A 230 18.39 13.56 8.58
C LEU A 230 19.14 13.58 7.25
N GLN A 231 19.07 14.69 6.54
CA GLN A 231 19.79 14.86 5.28
C GLN A 231 20.58 16.17 5.30
N VAL A 232 21.86 16.08 5.01
CA VAL A 232 22.75 17.23 4.85
C VAL A 232 23.23 17.25 3.40
N ASN A 233 23.06 18.39 2.74
CA ASN A 233 23.50 18.60 1.37
C ASN A 233 24.49 19.75 1.32
N ARG A 234 25.61 19.54 0.62
CA ARG A 234 26.61 20.56 0.37
C ARG A 234 26.91 20.72 -1.11
N LYS A 235 26.78 21.93 -1.61
CA LYS A 235 27.17 22.33 -2.96
C LYS A 235 28.62 22.80 -2.93
N PHE A 236 29.35 22.48 -3.98
CA PHE A 236 30.73 22.93 -4.16
C PHE A 236 30.80 24.07 -5.18
N SER A 237 31.94 24.72 -5.30
CA SER A 237 32.16 25.85 -6.22
C SER A 237 31.89 25.49 -7.68
N ARG A 238 32.22 24.26 -8.11
CA ARG A 238 31.88 23.78 -9.46
C ARG A 238 30.39 23.54 -9.56
N LYS A 239 29.70 24.27 -10.43
CA LYS A 239 28.25 24.19 -10.61
C LYS A 239 27.79 22.76 -10.93
N GLY A 240 26.91 22.22 -10.10
CA GLY A 240 26.38 20.86 -10.23
C GLY A 240 27.14 19.82 -9.40
N ARG A 241 28.34 20.10 -8.87
CA ARG A 241 29.03 19.23 -7.93
C ARG A 241 28.39 19.35 -6.56
N ASN A 242 27.98 18.24 -5.99
CA ASN A 242 27.38 18.21 -4.66
C ASN A 242 27.62 16.88 -3.95
N LEU A 243 27.52 16.93 -2.64
CA LEU A 243 27.58 15.80 -1.75
C LEU A 243 26.35 15.84 -0.85
N ALA A 244 25.66 14.71 -0.74
CA ALA A 244 24.54 14.53 0.17
C ALA A 244 24.81 13.35 1.10
N LEU A 245 24.69 13.59 2.40
CA LEU A 245 24.65 12.56 3.43
C LEU A 245 23.23 12.44 3.94
N LYS A 246 22.69 11.23 3.96
CA LYS A 246 21.37 10.94 4.48
C LYS A 246 21.46 9.82 5.51
N VAL A 247 20.83 10.03 6.65
CA VAL A 247 20.66 9.06 7.72
C VAL A 247 19.17 8.85 7.92
N ASP A 248 18.71 7.63 7.73
CA ASP A 248 17.38 7.18 8.11
C ASP A 248 17.52 6.26 9.33
N TYR A 249 16.67 6.43 10.32
CA TYR A 249 16.52 5.52 11.46
C TYR A 249 15.06 5.24 11.70
N GLY A 250 14.75 4.02 12.06
CA GLY A 250 13.40 3.63 12.43
C GLY A 250 13.42 2.56 13.51
N THR A 251 12.49 2.65 14.44
CA THR A 251 12.18 1.59 15.39
C THR A 251 10.69 1.37 15.46
N ASN A 252 10.29 0.14 15.68
CA ASN A 252 8.91 -0.27 15.84
C ASN A 252 8.80 -1.28 16.98
N THR A 253 7.66 -1.24 17.66
CA THR A 253 7.26 -2.25 18.63
C THR A 253 5.79 -2.55 18.42
N SER A 254 5.41 -3.81 18.54
CA SER A 254 4.04 -4.28 18.44
C SER A 254 3.78 -5.33 19.53
N SER A 255 2.60 -5.28 20.11
CA SER A 255 2.11 -6.28 21.06
C SER A 255 0.68 -6.62 20.68
N ALA A 256 0.35 -7.91 20.65
CA ALA A 256 -0.99 -8.37 20.38
C ALA A 256 -1.35 -9.57 21.27
N ASP A 257 -2.47 -9.46 21.98
CA ASP A 257 -3.14 -10.55 22.69
C ASP A 257 -4.32 -11.03 21.84
N ARG A 258 -4.39 -12.33 21.62
CA ARG A 258 -5.48 -12.96 20.86
C ARG A 258 -6.06 -14.12 21.67
N LYS A 259 -7.39 -14.17 21.73
CA LYS A 259 -8.12 -15.33 22.24
C LYS A 259 -8.90 -15.94 21.09
N ASN A 260 -8.57 -17.16 20.73
CA ASN A 260 -9.16 -17.89 19.62
C ASN A 260 -9.98 -19.05 20.17
N PHE A 261 -11.28 -19.03 19.94
CA PHE A 261 -12.16 -20.15 20.23
C PHE A 261 -12.82 -20.61 18.92
N SER A 262 -12.75 -21.91 18.61
CA SER A 262 -13.52 -22.48 17.50
C SER A 262 -13.80 -23.96 17.72
N THR A 263 -14.99 -24.37 17.30
CA THR A 263 -15.41 -25.77 17.24
C THR A 263 -15.61 -26.13 15.78
N THR A 264 -15.00 -27.23 15.35
CA THR A 264 -15.15 -27.76 13.99
C THR A 264 -15.64 -29.19 14.07
N HIS A 265 -16.81 -29.47 13.54
CA HIS A 265 -17.37 -30.83 13.40
C HIS A 265 -17.10 -31.36 11.98
N TYR A 266 -16.54 -32.57 11.89
CA TYR A 266 -16.25 -33.27 10.63
C TYR A 266 -17.24 -34.42 10.49
N PHE A 267 -18.18 -34.30 9.54
CA PHE A 267 -19.30 -35.26 9.40
C PHE A 267 -18.87 -36.61 8.85
N LYS A 268 -17.79 -36.69 8.09
CA LYS A 268 -17.30 -37.97 7.51
C LYS A 268 -16.87 -38.98 8.60
N ASN A 269 -16.22 -38.49 9.65
CA ASN A 269 -15.64 -39.31 10.70
C ASN A 269 -16.38 -39.14 12.04
N ASP A 270 -17.43 -38.32 12.07
CA ASP A 270 -18.15 -37.91 13.27
C ASP A 270 -17.22 -37.46 14.39
N THR A 271 -16.26 -36.59 14.05
CA THR A 271 -15.26 -36.08 14.98
C THR A 271 -15.39 -34.59 15.18
N GLU A 272 -15.14 -34.14 16.39
CA GLU A 272 -15.12 -32.74 16.75
C GLU A 272 -13.70 -32.29 17.10
N LYS A 273 -13.31 -31.12 16.59
CA LYS A 273 -12.06 -30.47 16.98
C LYS A 273 -12.35 -29.13 17.62
N VAL A 274 -11.99 -28.99 18.89
CA VAL A 274 -12.06 -27.73 19.62
C VAL A 274 -10.67 -27.09 19.62
N VAL A 275 -10.62 -25.79 19.33
CA VAL A 275 -9.44 -24.93 19.50
C VAL A 275 -9.83 -23.83 20.46
N ASN A 276 -9.20 -23.80 21.63
CA ASN A 276 -9.36 -22.74 22.62
C ASN A 276 -7.97 -22.33 23.09
N GLN A 277 -7.50 -21.21 22.56
CA GLN A 277 -6.11 -20.78 22.73
C GLN A 277 -6.03 -19.28 22.99
N ARG A 278 -5.11 -18.90 23.85
CA ARG A 278 -4.58 -17.54 23.97
C ARG A 278 -3.24 -17.47 23.24
N VAL A 279 -3.02 -16.42 22.48
CA VAL A 279 -1.79 -16.21 21.73
C VAL A 279 -1.27 -14.82 22.03
N ASP A 280 -0.08 -14.76 22.64
CA ASP A 280 0.65 -13.51 22.86
C ASP A 280 1.69 -13.36 21.74
N ASP A 281 1.53 -12.32 20.91
CA ASP A 281 2.49 -11.96 19.88
C ASP A 281 3.19 -10.65 20.26
N GLU A 282 4.50 -10.70 20.37
CA GLU A 282 5.33 -9.53 20.58
C GLU A 282 6.30 -9.34 19.40
N GLY A 283 6.53 -8.12 19.01
CA GLY A 283 7.45 -7.81 17.94
C GLY A 283 8.13 -6.49 18.19
N ASP A 284 9.44 -6.46 18.04
CA ASP A 284 10.23 -5.25 18.05
C ASP A 284 11.29 -5.25 16.95
N GLY A 285 11.79 -4.09 16.65
CA GLY A 285 12.86 -4.00 15.67
C GLY A 285 13.35 -2.58 15.47
N TYR A 286 14.51 -2.51 14.87
CA TYR A 286 15.08 -1.24 14.43
C TYR A 286 15.76 -1.39 13.08
N ASN A 287 15.83 -0.28 12.37
CA ASN A 287 16.61 -0.20 11.15
C ASN A 287 17.35 1.14 11.09
N TYR A 288 18.52 1.14 10.50
CA TYR A 288 19.19 2.36 10.10
C TYR A 288 19.74 2.23 8.69
N ARG A 289 19.80 3.36 7.99
CA ARG A 289 20.41 3.49 6.67
C ARG A 289 21.29 4.73 6.66
N LEU A 290 22.54 4.51 6.31
CA LEU A 290 23.48 5.58 5.98
C LEU A 290 23.61 5.63 4.46
N GLN A 291 23.44 6.78 3.85
CA GLN A 291 23.54 6.95 2.40
C GLN A 291 24.40 8.16 2.07
N LEU A 292 25.39 7.95 1.24
CA LEU A 292 26.24 8.98 0.67
C LEU A 292 25.97 9.07 -0.83
N VAL A 293 25.69 10.27 -1.32
CA VAL A 293 25.46 10.54 -2.75
C VAL A 293 26.43 11.63 -3.18
N TYR A 294 27.29 11.33 -4.13
CA TYR A 294 28.22 12.28 -4.75
C TYR A 294 27.85 12.45 -6.22
N VAL A 295 27.81 13.69 -6.66
CA VAL A 295 27.53 14.04 -8.06
C VAL A 295 28.67 14.88 -8.61
N GLU A 296 29.29 14.38 -9.68
CA GLU A 296 30.34 15.06 -10.43
C GLU A 296 29.80 15.58 -11.77
N PRO A 297 29.87 16.89 -12.04
CA PRO A 297 29.54 17.43 -13.34
C PRO A 297 30.66 17.13 -14.36
N LEU A 298 30.28 16.54 -15.47
CA LEU A 298 31.12 16.26 -16.64
C LEU A 298 30.90 17.32 -17.73
N PRO A 299 31.78 17.38 -18.76
CA PRO A 299 31.56 18.22 -19.92
C PRO A 299 30.19 17.99 -20.56
N ASN A 300 29.71 18.96 -21.35
CA ASN A 300 28.46 18.83 -22.09
C ASN A 300 27.20 18.56 -21.27
N ARG A 301 27.13 19.03 -20.01
CA ARG A 301 25.97 18.87 -19.10
C ARG A 301 25.63 17.40 -18.79
N TYR A 302 26.61 16.55 -18.78
CA TYR A 302 26.51 15.23 -18.19
C TYR A 302 26.85 15.30 -16.69
N PHE A 303 26.31 14.35 -15.92
CA PHE A 303 26.60 14.20 -14.50
C PHE A 303 26.82 12.72 -14.22
N LEU A 304 27.89 12.44 -13.52
CA LEU A 304 28.16 11.11 -12.98
C LEU A 304 27.73 11.10 -11.52
N GLN A 305 26.87 10.17 -11.14
CA GLN A 305 26.43 9.99 -9.79
C GLN A 305 26.99 8.69 -9.22
N PHE A 306 27.56 8.80 -8.05
CA PHE A 306 27.90 7.66 -7.20
C PHE A 306 27.02 7.72 -5.96
N ARG A 307 26.41 6.60 -5.59
CA ARG A 307 25.67 6.45 -4.36
C ARG A 307 26.14 5.18 -3.67
N TYR A 308 26.54 5.31 -2.43
CA TYR A 308 26.74 4.20 -1.53
C TYR A 308 25.71 4.27 -0.43
N SER A 309 25.12 3.14 -0.07
CA SER A 309 24.20 3.04 1.06
C SER A 309 24.47 1.75 1.82
N TYR A 310 24.54 1.87 3.14
CA TYR A 310 24.53 0.75 4.07
C TYR A 310 23.24 0.77 4.85
N GLN A 311 22.52 -0.34 4.85
CA GLN A 311 21.32 -0.53 5.63
C GLN A 311 21.47 -1.76 6.51
N TYR A 312 21.13 -1.60 7.79
CA TYR A 312 21.02 -2.69 8.74
C TYR A 312 19.66 -2.70 9.38
N ARG A 313 19.06 -3.87 9.52
CA ARG A 313 17.73 -4.06 10.10
C ARG A 313 17.73 -5.29 11.00
N VAL A 314 17.20 -5.13 12.19
CA VAL A 314 16.89 -6.21 13.12
C VAL A 314 15.38 -6.27 13.28
N THR A 315 14.85 -7.48 13.36
CA THR A 315 13.44 -7.73 13.64
C THR A 315 13.38 -8.95 14.56
N ASN A 316 12.78 -8.76 15.72
CA ASN A 316 12.44 -9.80 16.69
C ASN A 316 10.94 -10.03 16.62
N SER A 317 10.51 -11.27 16.81
CA SER A 317 9.11 -11.63 16.84
C SER A 317 8.95 -12.87 17.69
N ASP A 318 8.20 -12.72 18.76
CA ASP A 318 7.89 -13.77 19.73
C ASP A 318 6.41 -14.10 19.63
N ARG A 319 6.10 -15.37 19.63
CA ARG A 319 4.75 -15.88 19.63
C ARG A 319 4.66 -17.00 20.63
N PHE A 320 3.83 -16.83 21.66
CA PHE A 320 3.55 -17.81 22.67
C PHE A 320 2.08 -18.21 22.60
N VAL A 321 1.81 -19.50 22.54
CA VAL A 321 0.47 -20.08 22.43
C VAL A 321 0.17 -20.86 23.72
N TYR A 322 -0.91 -20.51 24.38
CA TYR A 322 -1.37 -21.13 25.60
C TYR A 322 -2.69 -21.85 25.31
N ASN A 323 -2.77 -23.13 25.64
CA ASN A 323 -3.98 -23.92 25.48
C ASN A 323 -4.88 -23.78 26.72
N TRP A 324 -6.19 -23.90 26.52
CA TRP A 324 -7.17 -23.93 27.59
C TRP A 324 -7.14 -25.26 28.30
N ASP A 325 -7.22 -25.25 29.63
CA ASP A 325 -7.38 -26.43 30.47
C ASP A 325 -8.78 -26.41 31.09
N GLU A 326 -9.59 -27.42 30.81
CA GLU A 326 -10.96 -27.51 31.32
C GLU A 326 -11.02 -27.74 32.82
N ALA A 327 -10.03 -28.41 33.41
CA ALA A 327 -9.99 -28.68 34.86
C ALA A 327 -9.64 -27.42 35.66
N MET A 328 -8.83 -26.54 35.11
CA MET A 328 -8.47 -25.26 35.73
C MET A 328 -9.44 -24.13 35.37
N GLU A 329 -10.30 -24.33 34.37
CA GLU A 329 -11.15 -23.27 33.75
C GLU A 329 -10.34 -22.03 33.38
N ASP A 330 -9.07 -22.21 32.96
CA ASP A 330 -8.16 -21.14 32.56
C ASP A 330 -7.13 -21.63 31.52
N PHE A 331 -6.37 -20.72 30.94
CA PHE A 331 -5.25 -21.07 30.09
C PHE A 331 -4.08 -21.59 30.93
N VAL A 332 -3.46 -22.68 30.47
CA VAL A 332 -2.27 -23.23 31.13
C VAL A 332 -1.16 -22.18 31.23
N ALA A 333 -0.39 -22.21 32.32
CA ALA A 333 0.71 -21.28 32.53
C ALA A 333 1.87 -21.51 31.54
N ASP A 334 2.09 -22.77 31.14
CA ASP A 334 3.13 -23.15 30.21
C ASP A 334 2.63 -23.06 28.76
N TYR A 335 3.41 -22.47 27.86
CA TYR A 335 3.03 -22.37 26.49
C TYR A 335 3.22 -23.69 25.71
N ASP A 336 2.44 -23.88 24.67
CA ASP A 336 2.58 -24.99 23.72
C ASP A 336 3.86 -24.83 22.91
N SER A 337 4.87 -25.65 23.15
CA SER A 337 6.19 -25.59 22.52
C SER A 337 6.19 -25.91 21.01
N LEU A 338 5.16 -26.59 20.51
CA LEU A 338 5.00 -26.88 19.07
C LEU A 338 4.35 -25.72 18.31
N ALA A 339 3.47 -24.98 18.98
CA ALA A 339 2.75 -23.83 18.41
C ALA A 339 3.46 -22.49 18.67
N SER A 340 4.40 -22.45 19.63
CA SER A 340 5.15 -21.26 20.03
C SER A 340 6.50 -21.15 19.33
N ASN A 341 6.95 -19.93 19.08
CA ASN A 341 8.21 -19.70 18.40
C ASN A 341 8.72 -18.26 18.58
N SER A 342 10.02 -18.13 18.78
CA SER A 342 10.74 -16.85 18.79
C SER A 342 11.67 -16.74 17.60
N PHE A 343 11.70 -15.59 16.98
CA PHE A 343 12.52 -15.31 15.81
C PHE A 343 13.34 -14.04 15.98
N GLU A 344 14.60 -14.12 15.64
CA GLU A 344 15.45 -12.97 15.39
C GLU A 344 15.93 -13.00 13.94
N SER A 345 15.78 -11.89 13.25
CA SER A 345 16.24 -11.75 11.86
C SER A 345 17.03 -10.46 11.69
N GLN A 346 18.26 -10.61 11.18
CA GLN A 346 19.18 -9.53 10.90
C GLN A 346 19.42 -9.43 9.41
N TYR A 347 19.22 -8.25 8.84
CA TYR A 347 19.49 -7.94 7.45
C TYR A 347 20.58 -6.89 7.36
N SER A 348 21.62 -7.18 6.62
CA SER A 348 22.62 -6.19 6.22
C SER A 348 22.62 -6.06 4.69
N THR A 349 22.58 -4.83 4.21
CA THR A 349 22.50 -4.54 2.78
C THR A 349 23.48 -3.42 2.45
N HIS A 350 24.39 -3.68 1.54
CA HIS A 350 25.20 -2.65 0.89
C HIS A 350 24.59 -2.36 -0.48
N LEU A 351 24.53 -1.11 -0.88
CA LEU A 351 24.08 -0.71 -2.20
C LEU A 351 25.11 0.22 -2.82
N PHE A 352 25.67 -0.20 -3.94
CA PHE A 352 26.55 0.60 -4.78
C PHE A 352 25.80 0.96 -6.05
N ASN A 353 25.59 2.26 -6.27
CA ASN A 353 24.95 2.77 -7.47
C ASN A 353 25.93 3.62 -8.27
N MET A 354 25.98 3.38 -9.55
CA MET A 354 26.63 4.26 -10.52
C MET A 354 25.60 4.65 -11.58
N ALA A 355 25.44 5.94 -11.84
CA ALA A 355 24.48 6.43 -12.81
C ALA A 355 25.05 7.61 -13.61
N VAL A 356 24.77 7.61 -14.90
CA VAL A 356 25.01 8.73 -15.80
C VAL A 356 23.70 9.46 -16.04
N ARG A 357 23.72 10.75 -15.82
CA ARG A 357 22.55 11.64 -16.00
C ARG A 357 22.86 12.75 -16.98
N THR A 358 21.85 13.19 -17.71
CA THR A 358 21.91 14.45 -18.45
C THR A 358 20.58 15.18 -18.32
N SER A 359 20.64 16.51 -18.37
CA SER A 359 19.46 17.37 -18.40
C SER A 359 19.62 18.38 -19.52
N ARG A 360 18.84 18.22 -20.59
CA ARG A 360 18.81 19.07 -21.77
C ARG A 360 17.46 19.77 -21.89
N LYS A 361 17.36 20.75 -22.76
CA LYS A 361 16.07 21.44 -23.00
C LYS A 361 14.97 20.51 -23.48
N LYS A 362 15.30 19.52 -24.34
CA LYS A 362 14.34 18.60 -24.95
C LYS A 362 14.32 17.22 -24.32
N TYR A 363 15.38 16.77 -23.68
CA TYR A 363 15.43 15.44 -23.08
C TYR A 363 16.26 15.39 -21.81
N ASN A 364 15.88 14.51 -20.92
CA ASN A 364 16.61 14.11 -19.72
C ASN A 364 16.72 12.60 -19.72
N TYR A 365 17.83 12.06 -19.25
CA TYR A 365 17.90 10.67 -18.90
C TYR A 365 18.75 10.42 -17.67
N ASN A 366 18.47 9.33 -17.02
CA ASN A 366 19.23 8.74 -15.93
C ASN A 366 19.35 7.25 -16.21
N ILE A 367 20.56 6.80 -16.50
CA ILE A 367 20.88 5.39 -16.74
C ILE A 367 21.84 4.98 -15.65
N GLY A 368 21.50 3.96 -14.90
CA GLY A 368 22.30 3.51 -13.79
C GLY A 368 22.18 2.03 -13.53
N VAL A 369 23.07 1.55 -12.67
CA VAL A 369 23.08 0.20 -12.18
C VAL A 369 23.28 0.22 -10.68
N ASP A 370 22.49 -0.59 -9.97
CA ASP A 370 22.65 -0.87 -8.55
C ASP A 370 23.22 -2.29 -8.40
N LEU A 371 24.29 -2.41 -7.62
CA LEU A 371 24.82 -3.66 -7.09
C LEU A 371 24.47 -3.71 -5.62
N GLU A 372 23.74 -4.75 -5.20
CA GLU A 372 23.17 -4.81 -3.87
C GLU A 372 23.47 -6.18 -3.22
N PRO A 373 24.67 -6.37 -2.63
CA PRO A 373 24.94 -7.50 -1.77
C PRO A 373 24.11 -7.38 -0.49
N GLN A 374 23.37 -8.44 -0.20
CA GLN A 374 22.49 -8.57 0.97
C GLN A 374 22.84 -9.83 1.73
N LYS A 375 22.89 -9.74 3.05
CA LYS A 375 23.00 -10.88 3.95
C LYS A 375 21.79 -10.90 4.87
N LEU A 376 21.16 -12.06 4.97
CA LEU A 376 20.12 -12.38 5.92
C LEU A 376 20.65 -13.47 6.85
N ASP A 377 20.69 -13.17 8.13
CA ASP A 377 20.86 -14.14 9.19
C ASP A 377 19.55 -14.20 9.98
N SER A 378 18.98 -15.40 10.11
CA SER A 378 17.75 -15.61 10.87
C SER A 378 17.93 -16.83 11.75
N ARG A 379 17.48 -16.72 13.00
CA ARG A 379 17.43 -17.81 13.95
C ARG A 379 16.06 -17.91 14.57
N SER A 380 15.61 -19.13 14.75
CA SER A 380 14.43 -19.49 15.51
C SER A 380 14.88 -20.21 16.76
N PHE A 381 14.29 -19.85 17.89
CA PHE A 381 14.64 -20.42 19.19
C PHE A 381 13.38 -20.51 20.06
N LEU A 382 13.45 -21.34 21.10
CA LEU A 382 12.47 -21.43 22.16
C LEU A 382 13.22 -21.86 23.42
N ASP A 383 13.00 -21.15 24.54
CA ASP A 383 13.76 -21.35 25.80
C ASP A 383 15.28 -21.30 25.60
N ASP A 384 15.76 -20.32 24.82
CA ASP A 384 17.17 -20.16 24.46
C ASP A 384 17.78 -21.33 23.67
N VAL A 385 16.99 -22.35 23.32
CA VAL A 385 17.43 -23.47 22.48
C VAL A 385 17.19 -23.13 21.03
N SER A 386 18.27 -23.04 20.24
CA SER A 386 18.19 -22.82 18.80
C SER A 386 17.51 -23.99 18.11
N LYS A 387 16.34 -23.74 17.48
CA LYS A 387 15.60 -24.73 16.67
C LYS A 387 16.07 -24.75 15.23
N HIS A 388 16.23 -23.56 14.62
CA HIS A 388 16.68 -23.40 13.23
C HIS A 388 17.53 -22.14 13.08
N GLN A 389 18.61 -22.29 12.36
CA GLN A 389 19.47 -21.17 11.96
C GLN A 389 19.62 -21.15 10.44
N MET A 390 19.48 -20.00 9.84
CA MET A 390 19.62 -19.79 8.42
C MET A 390 20.49 -18.56 8.15
N SER A 391 21.49 -18.71 7.29
CA SER A 391 22.27 -17.60 6.75
C SER A 391 22.22 -17.64 5.23
N LYS A 392 21.83 -16.52 4.61
CA LYS A 392 21.69 -16.43 3.16
C LYS A 392 22.29 -15.13 2.65
N THR A 393 23.24 -15.24 1.74
CA THR A 393 23.84 -14.10 1.04
C THR A 393 23.37 -14.09 -0.41
N VAL A 394 22.98 -12.92 -0.91
CA VAL A 394 22.50 -12.73 -2.28
C VAL A 394 23.09 -11.44 -2.83
N LEU A 395 23.51 -11.50 -4.09
CA LEU A 395 23.90 -10.33 -4.86
C LEU A 395 22.78 -9.98 -5.85
N ASN A 396 22.17 -8.83 -5.67
CA ASN A 396 21.17 -8.30 -6.62
C ASN A 396 21.85 -7.33 -7.58
N PHE A 397 21.50 -7.46 -8.85
CA PHE A 397 21.90 -6.54 -9.92
C PHE A 397 20.65 -5.87 -10.45
N SER A 398 20.56 -4.53 -10.36
CA SER A 398 19.34 -3.79 -10.64
C SER A 398 19.62 -2.64 -11.62
N PRO A 399 19.52 -2.87 -12.94
CA PRO A 399 19.65 -1.79 -13.92
C PRO A 399 18.43 -0.88 -13.86
N THR A 400 18.68 0.41 -14.06
CA THR A 400 17.65 1.45 -14.06
C THR A 400 17.81 2.37 -15.26
N LEU A 401 16.69 2.72 -15.87
CA LEU A 401 16.60 3.73 -16.94
C LEU A 401 15.41 4.63 -16.63
N ASN A 402 15.62 5.93 -16.63
CA ASN A 402 14.57 6.93 -16.67
C ASN A 402 14.89 7.89 -17.82
N PHE A 403 14.08 7.87 -18.85
CA PHE A 403 14.23 8.71 -20.04
C PHE A 403 13.00 9.58 -20.19
N ARG A 404 13.19 10.89 -20.33
CA ARG A 404 12.11 11.85 -20.58
C ARG A 404 12.45 12.68 -21.82
N TYR A 405 11.49 12.76 -22.73
CA TYR A 405 11.59 13.61 -23.92
C TYR A 405 10.46 14.65 -23.93
N LYS A 406 10.81 15.92 -24.05
CA LYS A 406 9.87 17.06 -24.12
C LYS A 406 9.73 17.49 -25.58
N PHE A 407 8.62 17.13 -26.22
CA PHE A 407 8.26 17.61 -27.57
C PHE A 407 7.95 19.10 -27.53
N SER A 408 7.30 19.55 -26.44
CA SER A 408 6.99 20.95 -26.15
C SER A 408 6.99 21.18 -24.64
N LYS A 409 6.69 22.41 -24.19
CA LYS A 409 6.49 22.71 -22.75
C LYS A 409 5.32 21.93 -22.12
N ARG A 410 4.43 21.37 -22.92
CA ARG A 410 3.18 20.72 -22.48
C ARG A 410 2.98 19.32 -23.05
N THR A 411 3.96 18.83 -23.80
CA THR A 411 3.92 17.49 -24.39
C THR A 411 5.22 16.79 -24.08
N GLN A 412 5.13 15.67 -23.37
CA GLN A 412 6.29 14.89 -22.97
C GLN A 412 6.02 13.39 -23.00
N LEU A 413 7.07 12.64 -23.23
CA LEU A 413 7.14 11.19 -23.13
C LEU A 413 8.14 10.83 -22.05
N GLN A 414 7.77 9.91 -21.17
CA GLN A 414 8.66 9.36 -20.17
C GLN A 414 8.66 7.83 -20.24
N ALA A 415 9.84 7.24 -20.33
CA ALA A 415 10.06 5.80 -20.27
C ALA A 415 10.91 5.47 -19.07
N ILE A 416 10.43 4.54 -18.24
CA ILE A 416 11.10 4.09 -17.03
C ILE A 416 11.25 2.58 -17.10
N TYR A 417 12.47 2.08 -16.90
CA TYR A 417 12.74 0.67 -16.67
C TYR A 417 13.44 0.50 -15.33
N ARG A 418 13.02 -0.51 -14.56
CA ARG A 418 13.63 -0.87 -13.29
C ARG A 418 13.64 -2.39 -13.11
N GLY A 419 14.84 -2.96 -12.95
CA GLY A 419 15.02 -4.30 -12.44
C GLY A 419 15.20 -4.26 -10.92
N LYS A 420 14.61 -5.20 -10.16
CA LYS A 420 14.74 -5.26 -8.70
C LYS A 420 14.63 -6.68 -8.17
N GLY A 421 15.66 -7.11 -7.42
CA GLY A 421 15.61 -8.32 -6.60
C GLY A 421 14.80 -8.13 -5.32
N ARG A 422 14.06 -9.16 -4.89
CA ARG A 422 13.32 -9.19 -3.62
C ARG A 422 13.53 -10.52 -2.92
N GLN A 423 13.96 -10.46 -1.67
CA GLN A 423 14.06 -11.64 -0.80
C GLN A 423 12.66 -12.12 -0.39
N PRO A 424 12.47 -13.45 -0.21
CA PRO A 424 11.30 -13.99 0.48
C PRO A 424 11.19 -13.39 1.89
N SER A 425 9.98 -13.31 2.41
CA SER A 425 9.77 -12.88 3.80
C SER A 425 10.26 -13.96 4.77
N VAL A 426 10.63 -13.57 5.99
CA VAL A 426 11.01 -14.52 7.04
C VAL A 426 9.90 -15.53 7.27
N ARG A 427 8.63 -15.07 7.35
CA ARG A 427 7.46 -15.94 7.49
C ARG A 427 7.33 -16.98 6.38
N ASP A 428 7.69 -16.63 5.13
CA ASP A 428 7.64 -17.57 4.01
C ASP A 428 8.76 -18.62 4.06
N LEU A 429 9.87 -18.31 4.75
CA LEU A 429 11.01 -19.20 4.89
C LEU A 429 10.92 -20.14 6.10
N GLN A 430 10.07 -19.82 7.07
CA GLN A 430 9.94 -20.58 8.32
C GLN A 430 9.12 -21.86 8.15
N PRO A 431 9.66 -23.05 8.38
CA PRO A 431 8.95 -24.31 8.23
C PRO A 431 8.04 -24.64 9.42
N VAL A 432 7.38 -23.63 10.01
CA VAL A 432 6.45 -23.76 11.12
C VAL A 432 5.02 -23.66 10.63
N ALA A 433 4.18 -24.63 11.00
CA ALA A 433 2.77 -24.65 10.62
C ALA A 433 1.94 -23.71 11.52
N ASP A 434 1.21 -22.80 10.88
CA ASP A 434 0.16 -22.02 11.56
C ASP A 434 -1.13 -22.84 11.55
N MET A 435 -1.49 -23.40 12.70
CA MET A 435 -2.65 -24.29 12.88
C MET A 435 -3.83 -23.59 13.57
N THR A 436 -3.81 -22.29 13.76
CA THR A 436 -4.90 -21.50 14.38
C THR A 436 -6.26 -21.73 13.68
N ASN A 437 -6.22 -22.01 12.38
CA ASN A 437 -7.39 -22.48 11.63
C ASN A 437 -7.09 -23.85 11.01
N PRO A 438 -7.60 -24.94 11.57
CA PRO A 438 -7.32 -26.30 11.09
C PRO A 438 -7.82 -26.58 9.66
N LEU A 439 -8.76 -25.78 9.15
CA LEU A 439 -9.22 -25.85 7.76
C LEU A 439 -8.35 -25.01 6.79
N ASN A 440 -7.37 -24.26 7.31
CA ASN A 440 -6.52 -23.41 6.49
C ASN A 440 -5.11 -23.29 7.09
N ILE A 441 -4.33 -24.33 6.95
CA ILE A 441 -2.97 -24.45 7.50
C ILE A 441 -2.01 -23.74 6.55
N ARG A 442 -1.05 -22.98 7.09
CA ARG A 442 0.04 -22.39 6.32
C ARG A 442 1.39 -22.87 6.86
N ILE A 443 2.28 -23.29 5.94
CA ILE A 443 3.65 -23.75 6.24
C ILE A 443 4.61 -22.94 5.39
N GLY A 444 5.72 -22.43 5.96
CA GLY A 444 6.77 -21.77 5.19
C GLY A 444 7.70 -22.77 4.49
N ASN A 445 8.54 -22.25 3.58
CA ASN A 445 9.47 -23.04 2.77
C ASN A 445 10.88 -22.42 2.81
N PRO A 446 11.85 -23.03 3.51
CA PRO A 446 13.21 -22.50 3.61
C PRO A 446 14.00 -22.57 2.28
N SER A 447 13.56 -23.36 1.30
CA SER A 447 14.22 -23.50 0.00
C SER A 447 13.91 -22.38 -0.99
N LEU A 448 13.09 -21.41 -0.61
CA LEU A 448 12.73 -20.27 -1.48
C LEU A 448 13.94 -19.48 -1.95
N LYS A 449 13.92 -19.18 -3.24
CA LYS A 449 14.90 -18.30 -3.89
C LYS A 449 14.36 -16.86 -3.98
N PRO A 450 15.23 -15.85 -4.03
CA PRO A 450 14.81 -14.49 -4.32
C PRO A 450 14.07 -14.38 -5.65
N SER A 451 13.07 -13.53 -5.69
CA SER A 451 12.39 -13.16 -6.93
C SER A 451 13.07 -11.94 -7.57
N TYR A 452 12.96 -11.82 -8.88
CA TYR A 452 13.47 -10.68 -9.63
C TYR A 452 12.35 -10.07 -10.49
N THR A 453 12.06 -8.80 -10.26
CA THR A 453 10.98 -8.08 -10.92
C THR A 453 11.55 -7.11 -11.96
N ASN A 454 11.12 -7.25 -13.20
CA ASN A 454 11.35 -6.30 -14.28
C ASN A 454 10.10 -5.44 -14.46
N THR A 455 10.24 -4.12 -14.38
CA THR A 455 9.14 -3.17 -14.56
C THR A 455 9.48 -2.20 -15.68
N PHE A 456 8.58 -2.06 -16.63
CA PHE A 456 8.65 -1.05 -17.69
C PHE A 456 7.41 -0.17 -17.65
N THR A 457 7.59 1.14 -17.63
CA THR A 457 6.50 2.13 -17.64
C THR A 457 6.76 3.14 -18.73
N LEU A 458 5.74 3.44 -19.54
CA LEU A 458 5.76 4.50 -20.55
C LEU A 458 4.58 5.44 -20.29
N ASN A 459 4.88 6.73 -20.12
CA ASN A 459 3.87 7.77 -19.92
C ASN A 459 4.02 8.84 -21.00
N TYR A 460 2.93 9.12 -21.69
CA TYR A 460 2.83 10.22 -22.64
C TYR A 460 1.75 11.18 -22.16
N ASN A 461 2.13 12.44 -21.98
CA ASN A 461 1.23 13.51 -21.57
C ASN A 461 1.27 14.62 -22.62
N SER A 462 0.12 15.06 -23.09
CA SER A 462 -0.01 16.14 -24.05
C SER A 462 -1.17 17.05 -23.71
N TYR A 463 -0.91 18.36 -23.66
CA TYR A 463 -1.94 19.37 -23.52
C TYR A 463 -1.88 20.38 -24.65
N ASN A 464 -2.93 20.41 -25.45
CA ASN A 464 -3.09 21.39 -26.55
C ASN A 464 -3.86 22.61 -26.04
N VAL A 465 -3.17 23.73 -25.90
CA VAL A 465 -3.77 24.99 -25.39
C VAL A 465 -4.80 25.56 -26.33
N LYS A 466 -4.54 25.56 -27.65
CA LYS A 466 -5.45 26.14 -28.63
C LYS A 466 -6.82 25.46 -28.63
N HIS A 467 -6.81 24.15 -28.46
CA HIS A 467 -8.02 23.33 -28.44
C HIS A 467 -8.46 22.92 -27.03
N GLN A 468 -7.70 23.30 -25.98
CA GLN A 468 -7.95 22.93 -24.57
C GLN A 468 -8.12 21.42 -24.35
N ARG A 469 -7.41 20.61 -25.14
CA ARG A 469 -7.50 19.13 -25.09
C ARG A 469 -6.31 18.54 -24.35
N ASN A 470 -6.61 17.61 -23.47
CA ASN A 470 -5.63 16.82 -22.74
C ASN A 470 -5.65 15.37 -23.23
N MET A 471 -4.47 14.78 -23.37
CA MET A 471 -4.27 13.37 -23.70
C MET A 471 -3.20 12.80 -22.77
N VAL A 472 -3.53 11.72 -22.09
CA VAL A 472 -2.61 10.94 -21.25
C VAL A 472 -2.66 9.50 -21.69
N VAL A 473 -1.50 8.94 -22.02
CA VAL A 473 -1.32 7.51 -22.30
C VAL A 473 -0.33 6.95 -21.30
N SER A 474 -0.70 5.84 -20.65
CA SER A 474 0.19 5.12 -19.74
C SER A 474 0.23 3.65 -20.14
N LEU A 475 1.44 3.09 -20.29
CA LEU A 475 1.67 1.67 -20.48
C LEU A 475 2.53 1.16 -19.34
N PHE A 476 2.18 0.01 -18.81
CA PHE A 476 2.91 -0.65 -17.73
C PHE A 476 3.06 -2.13 -18.03
N VAL A 477 4.27 -2.64 -17.90
CA VAL A 477 4.57 -4.08 -18.04
C VAL A 477 5.43 -4.51 -16.85
N GLU A 478 5.05 -5.60 -16.23
CA GLU A 478 5.77 -6.22 -15.12
C GLU A 478 5.94 -7.71 -15.39
N ASN A 479 7.15 -8.20 -15.22
CA ASN A 479 7.48 -9.63 -15.26
C ASN A 479 8.26 -10.01 -14.01
N VAL A 480 7.88 -11.11 -13.36
CA VAL A 480 8.52 -11.58 -12.13
C VAL A 480 9.15 -12.96 -12.38
N LEU A 481 10.47 -12.99 -12.33
CA LEU A 481 11.26 -14.23 -12.36
C LEU A 481 11.36 -14.81 -10.95
N ASN A 482 11.31 -16.13 -10.81
CA ASN A 482 11.28 -16.82 -9.52
C ASN A 482 10.22 -16.25 -8.55
N SER A 483 9.05 -15.90 -9.09
CA SER A 483 7.96 -15.35 -8.27
C SER A 483 7.63 -16.29 -7.12
N VAL A 484 7.59 -15.77 -5.89
CA VAL A 484 7.06 -16.51 -4.75
C VAL A 484 5.54 -16.54 -4.89
N THR A 485 5.00 -17.73 -5.02
CA THR A 485 3.58 -18.04 -5.21
C THR A 485 3.18 -19.18 -4.28
N ASN A 486 1.90 -19.54 -4.25
CA ASN A 486 1.41 -20.59 -3.36
C ASN A 486 1.25 -21.92 -4.09
N GLN A 487 1.66 -22.99 -3.42
CA GLN A 487 1.17 -24.34 -3.64
C GLN A 487 0.06 -24.58 -2.63
N VAL A 488 -1.13 -24.92 -3.12
CA VAL A 488 -2.32 -25.18 -2.29
C VAL A 488 -2.67 -26.64 -2.42
N THR A 489 -2.64 -27.37 -1.31
CA THR A 489 -3.06 -28.78 -1.21
C THR A 489 -4.42 -28.82 -0.53
N TYR A 490 -5.42 -29.34 -1.21
CA TYR A 490 -6.76 -29.57 -0.69
C TYR A 490 -6.86 -30.98 -0.13
N ASP A 491 -7.49 -31.09 1.02
CA ASP A 491 -7.86 -32.35 1.64
C ASP A 491 -9.37 -32.58 1.42
N SER A 492 -9.71 -33.56 0.59
CA SER A 492 -11.10 -33.88 0.27
C SER A 492 -11.83 -34.60 1.41
N GLU A 493 -11.11 -35.09 2.43
CA GLU A 493 -11.72 -35.76 3.58
C GLU A 493 -12.21 -34.75 4.60
N THR A 494 -11.37 -33.75 4.90
CA THR A 494 -11.66 -32.72 5.90
C THR A 494 -12.25 -31.45 5.30
N GLY A 495 -12.17 -31.26 3.99
CA GLY A 495 -12.49 -29.99 3.31
C GLY A 495 -11.49 -28.87 3.64
N GLY A 496 -10.39 -29.20 4.30
CA GLY A 496 -9.31 -28.27 4.65
C GLY A 496 -8.32 -28.05 3.52
N ARG A 497 -7.41 -27.08 3.70
CA ARG A 497 -6.31 -26.82 2.78
C ARG A 497 -5.02 -26.49 3.51
N THR A 498 -3.91 -26.92 2.91
CA THR A 498 -2.56 -26.52 3.32
C THR A 498 -1.96 -25.64 2.24
N THR A 499 -1.35 -24.53 2.62
CA THR A 499 -0.72 -23.57 1.71
C THR A 499 0.76 -23.45 2.04
N MET A 500 1.63 -23.66 1.03
CA MET A 500 3.08 -23.52 1.12
C MET A 500 3.59 -22.59 0.01
N PRO A 501 4.46 -21.60 0.31
CA PRO A 501 5.05 -20.75 -0.71
C PRO A 501 6.11 -21.51 -1.52
N VAL A 502 6.11 -21.31 -2.84
CA VAL A 502 7.06 -21.92 -3.79
C VAL A 502 7.50 -20.90 -4.84
N ASN A 503 8.66 -21.12 -5.47
CA ASN A 503 9.08 -20.28 -6.59
C ASN A 503 8.54 -20.80 -7.92
N LEU A 504 7.98 -19.91 -8.73
CA LEU A 504 7.46 -20.25 -10.05
C LEU A 504 7.67 -19.09 -11.03
N ASN A 505 8.01 -19.44 -12.27
CA ASN A 505 8.15 -18.49 -13.37
C ASN A 505 6.84 -18.34 -14.17
N GLY A 506 6.75 -17.23 -14.93
CA GLY A 506 5.64 -16.97 -15.85
C GLY A 506 4.59 -16.03 -15.28
N ASN A 507 4.84 -15.41 -14.13
CA ASN A 507 3.99 -14.37 -13.58
C ASN A 507 4.31 -13.03 -14.26
N TRP A 508 3.33 -12.44 -14.94
CA TRP A 508 3.49 -11.16 -15.59
C TRP A 508 2.16 -10.41 -15.70
N ARG A 509 2.25 -9.10 -15.83
CA ARG A 509 1.13 -8.19 -15.97
C ARG A 509 1.47 -7.11 -16.98
N ALA A 510 0.55 -6.83 -17.90
CA ALA A 510 0.61 -5.68 -18.78
C ALA A 510 -0.67 -4.86 -18.65
N SER A 511 -0.58 -3.55 -18.60
CA SER A 511 -1.74 -2.66 -18.60
C SER A 511 -1.49 -1.42 -19.44
N GLY A 512 -2.57 -0.93 -20.07
CA GLY A 512 -2.60 0.31 -20.82
C GLY A 512 -3.76 1.18 -20.35
N ALA A 513 -3.54 2.48 -20.25
CA ALA A 513 -4.58 3.46 -19.96
C ALA A 513 -4.48 4.61 -20.96
N LEU A 514 -5.62 5.06 -21.46
CA LEU A 514 -5.79 6.24 -22.31
C LEU A 514 -6.82 7.16 -21.66
N SER A 515 -6.45 8.41 -21.40
CA SER A 515 -7.38 9.44 -20.98
C SER A 515 -7.37 10.59 -21.98
N LEU A 516 -8.53 10.91 -22.51
CA LEU A 516 -8.74 12.06 -23.39
C LEU A 516 -9.78 12.97 -22.78
N SER A 517 -9.54 14.27 -22.79
CA SER A 517 -10.54 15.24 -22.33
C SER A 517 -10.39 16.56 -23.04
N GLY A 518 -11.50 17.26 -23.22
CA GLY A 518 -11.51 18.60 -23.81
C GLY A 518 -12.85 18.99 -24.40
N PRO A 519 -12.95 20.22 -24.92
CA PRO A 519 -14.13 20.67 -25.61
C PRO A 519 -14.24 20.11 -27.03
N PHE A 520 -15.47 19.98 -27.52
CA PHE A 520 -15.78 19.83 -28.94
C PHE A 520 -15.54 21.16 -29.70
N LYS A 521 -15.91 21.22 -30.95
CA LYS A 521 -15.87 22.45 -31.76
C LYS A 521 -16.72 23.56 -31.09
N ASN A 522 -17.88 23.20 -30.58
CA ASN A 522 -18.67 24.04 -29.69
C ASN A 522 -18.15 23.84 -28.25
N ARG A 523 -17.56 24.90 -27.67
CA ARG A 523 -16.91 24.86 -26.33
C ARG A 523 -17.87 24.62 -25.16
N ASN A 524 -19.18 24.73 -25.38
CA ASN A 524 -20.17 24.38 -24.39
C ASN A 524 -20.26 22.87 -24.15
N TRP A 525 -19.79 22.08 -25.11
CA TRP A 525 -19.74 20.63 -25.00
C TRP A 525 -18.33 20.16 -24.67
N LEU A 526 -18.20 19.44 -23.56
CA LEU A 526 -16.97 18.83 -23.10
C LEU A 526 -17.13 17.31 -23.14
N PHE A 527 -16.05 16.64 -23.48
CA PHE A 527 -15.97 15.19 -23.37
C PHE A 527 -14.79 14.79 -22.50
N ARG A 528 -14.94 13.66 -21.82
CA ARG A 528 -13.88 12.96 -21.13
C ARG A 528 -14.04 11.48 -21.38
N THR A 529 -12.96 10.80 -21.75
CA THR A 529 -12.92 9.34 -21.86
C THR A 529 -11.73 8.82 -21.07
N TYR A 530 -11.92 7.64 -20.47
CA TYR A 530 -10.88 6.88 -19.82
C TYR A 530 -11.04 5.42 -20.19
N SER A 531 -10.10 4.93 -21.01
CA SER A 531 -10.00 3.54 -21.44
C SER A 531 -8.88 2.85 -20.66
N TYR A 532 -9.13 1.68 -20.13
CA TYR A 532 -8.14 0.89 -19.41
C TYR A 532 -8.23 -0.57 -19.84
N LEU A 533 -7.08 -1.16 -20.15
CA LEU A 533 -6.94 -2.57 -20.47
C LEU A 533 -5.82 -3.16 -19.63
N GLN A 534 -6.08 -4.28 -18.97
CA GLN A 534 -5.09 -5.04 -18.22
C GLN A 534 -5.18 -6.52 -18.57
N TYR A 535 -4.02 -7.12 -18.80
CA TYR A 535 -3.87 -8.57 -18.86
C TYR A 535 -2.88 -9.03 -17.80
N ARG A 536 -3.24 -10.08 -17.05
CA ARG A 536 -2.43 -10.67 -16.00
C ARG A 536 -2.39 -12.20 -16.16
N ASN A 537 -1.20 -12.77 -16.07
CA ASN A 537 -0.99 -14.20 -15.95
C ASN A 537 -0.39 -14.51 -14.58
N GLN A 538 -1.07 -15.32 -13.78
CA GLN A 538 -0.65 -15.70 -12.43
C GLN A 538 -0.60 -17.21 -12.32
N ASN A 539 0.57 -17.73 -11.94
CA ASN A 539 0.82 -19.16 -11.80
C ASN A 539 0.94 -19.54 -10.32
N GLY A 540 0.54 -20.76 -10.01
CA GLY A 540 0.66 -21.42 -8.73
C GLY A 540 0.67 -22.93 -8.92
N TYR A 541 0.65 -23.66 -7.81
CA TYR A 541 0.40 -25.11 -7.83
C TYR A 541 -0.86 -25.42 -7.05
N THR A 542 -1.62 -26.38 -7.55
CA THR A 542 -2.79 -26.94 -6.89
C THR A 542 -2.63 -28.46 -6.81
N THR A 543 -2.91 -29.02 -5.65
CA THR A 543 -2.85 -30.46 -5.40
C THR A 543 -4.13 -30.87 -4.71
N GLN A 544 -4.64 -32.03 -5.02
CA GLN A 544 -5.74 -32.66 -4.32
C GLN A 544 -5.21 -33.89 -3.58
N ASN A 545 -5.43 -33.96 -2.25
CA ASN A 545 -4.92 -35.02 -1.40
C ASN A 545 -3.38 -35.20 -1.53
N LYS A 546 -2.93 -36.41 -1.87
CA LYS A 546 -1.52 -36.77 -2.04
C LYS A 546 -1.09 -36.86 -3.51
N GLU A 547 -1.86 -36.31 -4.43
CA GLU A 547 -1.53 -36.33 -5.85
C GLU A 547 -0.32 -35.41 -6.18
N GLU A 548 0.23 -35.56 -7.37
CA GLU A 548 1.28 -34.70 -7.92
C GLU A 548 0.78 -33.25 -8.09
N PRO A 549 1.58 -32.24 -7.69
CA PRO A 549 1.20 -30.84 -7.83
C PRO A 549 0.99 -30.43 -9.29
N MET A 550 -0.20 -30.02 -9.63
CA MET A 550 -0.54 -29.50 -10.97
C MET A 550 -0.27 -28.00 -11.03
N LYS A 551 0.37 -27.55 -12.10
CA LYS A 551 0.55 -26.11 -12.34
C LYS A 551 -0.79 -25.46 -12.67
N SER A 552 -1.22 -24.56 -11.79
CA SER A 552 -2.39 -23.70 -11.98
C SER A 552 -1.98 -22.38 -12.61
N SER A 553 -2.60 -22.01 -13.72
CA SER A 553 -2.37 -20.74 -14.42
C SER A 553 -3.69 -20.00 -14.57
N VAL A 554 -3.78 -18.85 -13.92
CA VAL A 554 -4.95 -17.96 -14.01
C VAL A 554 -4.60 -16.80 -14.93
N LYS A 555 -5.32 -16.72 -16.05
CA LYS A 555 -5.24 -15.60 -17.01
C LYS A 555 -6.42 -14.68 -16.76
N HIS A 556 -6.14 -13.42 -16.54
CA HIS A 556 -7.17 -12.42 -16.24
C HIS A 556 -7.06 -11.22 -17.17
N LEU A 557 -8.14 -10.91 -17.87
CA LEU A 557 -8.30 -9.74 -18.72
C LEU A 557 -9.34 -8.82 -18.09
N THR A 558 -8.97 -7.56 -17.88
CA THR A 558 -9.88 -6.49 -17.45
C THR A 558 -9.90 -5.40 -18.52
N ALA A 559 -11.05 -5.03 -19.01
CA ALA A 559 -11.26 -3.88 -19.87
C ALA A 559 -12.27 -2.93 -19.24
N ARG A 560 -11.92 -1.64 -19.16
CA ARG A 560 -12.81 -0.60 -18.62
C ARG A 560 -12.87 0.55 -19.60
N GLU A 561 -14.07 1.02 -19.86
CA GLU A 561 -14.30 2.26 -20.60
C GLU A 561 -15.22 3.16 -19.78
N ARG A 562 -14.80 4.42 -19.61
CA ARG A 562 -15.61 5.46 -18.97
C ARG A 562 -15.74 6.63 -19.93
N LEU A 563 -16.97 7.03 -20.20
CA LEU A 563 -17.30 8.18 -21.03
C LEU A 563 -18.09 9.18 -20.19
N GLN A 564 -17.77 10.45 -20.37
CA GLN A 564 -18.51 11.56 -19.79
C GLN A 564 -18.67 12.66 -20.83
N PHE A 565 -19.90 13.12 -21.00
CA PHE A 565 -20.25 14.28 -21.80
C PHE A 565 -20.86 15.33 -20.88
N THR A 566 -20.39 16.57 -21.02
CA THR A 566 -20.87 17.68 -20.21
C THR A 566 -21.26 18.83 -21.14
N PHE A 567 -22.46 19.30 -21.01
CA PHE A 567 -22.94 20.53 -21.60
C PHE A 567 -22.92 21.63 -20.54
N ARG A 568 -22.22 22.73 -20.81
CA ARG A 568 -22.03 23.83 -19.84
C ARG A 568 -22.33 25.17 -20.49
N THR A 569 -23.20 25.93 -19.85
CA THR A 569 -23.45 27.34 -20.12
C THR A 569 -23.06 28.20 -18.91
N ARG A 570 -23.43 29.46 -18.87
CA ARG A 570 -23.20 30.31 -17.67
C ARG A 570 -24.11 29.95 -16.50
N GLN A 571 -25.29 29.38 -16.77
CA GLN A 571 -26.34 29.12 -15.76
C GLN A 571 -26.62 27.63 -15.58
N LEU A 572 -26.27 26.82 -16.55
CA LEU A 572 -26.65 25.39 -16.57
C LEU A 572 -25.43 24.52 -16.87
N GLU A 573 -25.21 23.51 -16.06
CA GLU A 573 -24.32 22.39 -16.35
C GLU A 573 -25.11 21.09 -16.31
N LEU A 574 -25.07 20.36 -17.43
CA LEU A 574 -25.68 19.04 -17.55
C LEU A 574 -24.57 18.05 -17.91
N SER A 575 -24.40 16.99 -17.12
CA SER A 575 -23.47 15.93 -17.44
C SER A 575 -24.12 14.56 -17.48
N ALA A 576 -23.70 13.76 -18.45
CA ALA A 576 -24.03 12.34 -18.56
C ALA A 576 -22.75 11.52 -18.53
N ARG A 577 -22.73 10.45 -17.75
CA ARG A 577 -21.59 9.54 -17.65
C ARG A 577 -22.01 8.10 -17.79
N GLY A 578 -21.20 7.33 -18.49
CA GLY A 578 -21.34 5.88 -18.60
C GLY A 578 -20.01 5.20 -18.31
N GLU A 579 -20.05 4.07 -17.64
CA GLU A 579 -18.91 3.21 -17.41
C GLU A 579 -19.27 1.77 -17.73
N VAL A 580 -18.37 1.07 -18.39
CA VAL A 580 -18.45 -0.35 -18.67
C VAL A 580 -17.18 -1.00 -18.15
N LEU A 581 -17.32 -2.10 -17.42
CA LEU A 581 -16.25 -2.93 -16.94
C LEU A 581 -16.47 -4.36 -17.39
N TYR A 582 -15.55 -4.89 -18.19
CA TYR A 582 -15.52 -6.28 -18.61
C TYR A 582 -14.35 -6.99 -17.94
N ASN A 583 -14.63 -8.12 -17.29
CA ASN A 583 -13.62 -9.01 -16.74
C ASN A 583 -13.78 -10.39 -17.34
N ASN A 584 -12.67 -11.00 -17.72
CA ASN A 584 -12.60 -12.37 -18.20
C ASN A 584 -11.47 -13.08 -17.45
N SER A 585 -11.77 -14.16 -16.79
CA SER A 585 -10.80 -14.97 -16.03
C SER A 585 -10.86 -16.42 -16.53
N TYR A 586 -9.72 -16.97 -16.85
CA TYR A 586 -9.58 -18.38 -17.26
C TYR A 586 -8.58 -19.08 -16.34
N ASN A 587 -8.97 -20.26 -15.84
CA ASN A 587 -8.13 -21.13 -15.04
C ASN A 587 -7.95 -22.47 -15.77
N ASN A 588 -6.70 -22.86 -16.05
CA ASN A 588 -6.39 -24.07 -16.81
C ASN A 588 -6.65 -25.38 -16.04
N VAL A 589 -6.56 -25.38 -14.71
CA VAL A 589 -6.80 -26.60 -13.91
C VAL A 589 -8.28 -26.94 -13.87
N LYS A 590 -9.10 -25.92 -13.83
CA LYS A 590 -10.56 -26.03 -13.79
C LYS A 590 -11.18 -26.09 -15.19
N ASP A 591 -10.39 -25.78 -16.22
CA ASP A 591 -10.87 -25.49 -17.60
C ASP A 591 -12.10 -24.57 -17.60
N MET A 592 -12.08 -23.61 -16.69
CA MET A 592 -13.21 -22.75 -16.42
C MET A 592 -12.93 -21.31 -16.83
N ARG A 593 -13.87 -20.73 -17.53
CA ARG A 593 -13.92 -19.33 -17.92
C ARG A 593 -15.03 -18.62 -17.19
N THR A 594 -14.70 -17.52 -16.54
CA THR A 594 -15.67 -16.63 -15.89
C THR A 594 -15.63 -15.29 -16.58
N GLU A 595 -16.79 -14.81 -17.00
CA GLU A 595 -16.95 -13.49 -17.64
C GLU A 595 -17.94 -12.67 -16.83
N THR A 596 -17.57 -11.41 -16.56
CA THR A 596 -18.47 -10.44 -15.94
C THR A 596 -18.52 -9.17 -16.77
N PHE A 597 -19.70 -8.60 -16.86
CA PHE A 597 -19.94 -7.36 -17.56
C PHE A 597 -20.75 -6.45 -16.64
N ASP A 598 -20.09 -5.41 -16.12
CA ASP A 598 -20.71 -4.43 -15.24
C ASP A 598 -20.88 -3.11 -16.00
N TYR A 599 -22.01 -2.44 -15.81
CA TYR A 599 -22.24 -1.12 -16.38
C TYR A 599 -22.83 -0.16 -15.35
N GLN A 600 -22.46 1.09 -15.46
CA GLN A 600 -22.98 2.16 -14.62
C GLN A 600 -23.34 3.36 -15.50
N LEU A 601 -24.53 3.91 -15.28
CA LEU A 601 -24.98 5.15 -15.90
C LEU A 601 -25.28 6.19 -14.83
N GLY A 602 -25.00 7.44 -15.10
CA GLY A 602 -25.25 8.53 -14.18
C GLY A 602 -25.41 9.86 -14.91
N GLY A 603 -26.15 10.77 -14.31
CA GLY A 603 -26.34 12.12 -14.81
C GLY A 603 -26.34 13.12 -13.66
N ASP A 604 -25.82 14.32 -13.90
CA ASP A 604 -25.80 15.41 -12.94
C ASP A 604 -26.36 16.67 -13.62
N LEU A 605 -27.21 17.39 -12.93
CA LEU A 605 -27.78 18.67 -13.33
C LEU A 605 -27.43 19.71 -12.27
N GLN A 606 -26.81 20.80 -12.68
CA GLN A 606 -26.50 21.94 -11.84
C GLN A 606 -27.02 23.20 -12.54
N TYR A 607 -27.83 23.97 -11.81
CA TYR A 607 -28.41 25.25 -12.28
C TYR A 607 -27.95 26.39 -11.39
#